data_995b60d80b7da8a450e101c37e51bb09
#
_entry.id   995b60d80b7da8a450e101c37e51bb09
#
_cell.length_a   1.000
_cell.length_b   1.000
_cell.length_c   1.000
_cell.angle_alpha   90.00
_cell.angle_beta   90.00
_cell.angle_gamma   90.00
#
_symmetry.space_group_name_H-M   'P 1'
#
loop_
_entity.id
_entity.type
_entity.pdbx_description
1 polymer ?
#
loop_
_entity_poly.entity_id
_entity_poly.type
_entity_poly.pdbx_seq_one_letter_code
_entity_poly.pdbx_strand_id
1 'polypeptide(L)'
;MLIGEYEHSLDAKGRLIMPAKIREDIGEKFIITKGLDGCLFGFSQNEWTNFEEKLKTLPLTNKNARDFVRFFLSGAIECEIDKQGRFLIASNLREYANMEKEAVIIGVGTRIEIWNKDKWKEYNSEENISADEIAENMTMLGI
;
A
#
# COMPACT_ATOMS: atom_id res chain seq x y z
N MET A 1 -9.25 -1.81 12.62
CA MET A 1 -7.82 -1.48 12.70
C MET A 1 -7.06 -2.15 11.55
N LEU A 2 -6.21 -1.40 10.87
CA LEU A 2 -5.46 -1.93 9.73
C LEU A 2 -4.17 -2.57 10.21
N ILE A 3 -4.24 -3.85 10.53
CA ILE A 3 -3.11 -4.66 11.01
C ILE A 3 -3.20 -6.06 10.42
N GLY A 4 -2.10 -6.79 10.48
CA GLY A 4 -2.05 -8.20 10.09
C GLY A 4 -1.50 -8.41 8.69
N GLU A 5 -1.36 -9.68 8.36
CA GLU A 5 -0.80 -10.13 7.08
C GLU A 5 -1.73 -11.20 6.50
N TYR A 6 -2.10 -11.04 5.22
CA TYR A 6 -3.09 -11.91 4.57
C TYR A 6 -2.62 -12.25 3.16
N GLU A 7 -2.70 -13.54 2.80
CA GLU A 7 -2.33 -14.01 1.47
C GLU A 7 -3.59 -14.33 0.67
N HIS A 8 -3.63 -13.85 -0.58
CA HIS A 8 -4.69 -14.15 -1.53
C HIS A 8 -4.12 -14.18 -2.94
N SER A 9 -4.84 -14.84 -3.84
CA SER A 9 -4.45 -14.92 -5.25
C SER A 9 -5.22 -13.89 -6.07
N LEU A 10 -4.53 -13.27 -7.03
CA LEU A 10 -5.17 -12.47 -8.06
C LEU A 10 -5.91 -13.38 -9.03
N ASP A 11 -7.10 -13.00 -9.44
CA ASP A 11 -7.81 -13.73 -10.49
C ASP A 11 -7.31 -13.29 -11.89
N ALA A 12 -7.84 -13.93 -12.92
CA ALA A 12 -7.41 -13.67 -14.30
C ALA A 12 -7.68 -12.23 -14.75
N LYS A 13 -8.60 -11.51 -14.09
CA LYS A 13 -8.95 -10.13 -14.41
C LYS A 13 -8.17 -9.11 -13.56
N GLY A 14 -7.30 -9.57 -12.68
CA GLY A 14 -6.53 -8.69 -11.80
C GLY A 14 -7.28 -8.26 -10.54
N ARG A 15 -8.26 -9.03 -10.11
CA ARG A 15 -9.01 -8.76 -8.87
C ARG A 15 -8.43 -9.56 -7.73
N LEU A 16 -8.44 -8.93 -6.56
CA LEU A 16 -7.92 -9.49 -5.32
C LEU A 16 -9.02 -9.40 -4.24
N ILE A 17 -9.10 -10.41 -3.38
CA ILE A 17 -10.04 -10.39 -2.27
C ILE A 17 -9.51 -9.47 -1.18
N MET A 18 -10.36 -8.55 -0.70
CA MET A 18 -10.04 -7.77 0.48
C MET A 18 -10.31 -8.62 1.72
N PRO A 19 -9.31 -8.83 2.59
CA PRO A 19 -9.53 -9.60 3.81
C PRO A 19 -10.67 -9.01 4.65
N ALA A 20 -11.53 -9.88 5.17
CA ALA A 20 -12.71 -9.44 5.92
C ALA A 20 -12.36 -8.53 7.09
N LYS A 21 -11.25 -8.81 7.78
CA LYS A 21 -10.80 -8.00 8.92
C LYS A 21 -10.31 -6.61 8.53
N ILE A 22 -9.87 -6.43 7.29
CA ILE A 22 -9.42 -5.14 6.76
C ILE A 22 -10.60 -4.36 6.20
N ARG A 23 -11.54 -5.08 5.57
CA ARG A 23 -12.66 -4.51 4.83
C ARG A 23 -13.50 -3.52 5.63
N GLU A 24 -13.76 -3.85 6.88
CA GLU A 24 -14.59 -3.03 7.76
C GLU A 24 -13.96 -1.65 7.99
N ASP A 25 -12.66 -1.61 8.20
CA ASP A 25 -11.93 -0.38 8.50
C ASP A 25 -11.54 0.42 7.27
N ILE A 26 -11.24 -0.26 6.15
CA ILE A 26 -10.84 0.44 4.93
C ILE A 26 -12.04 1.01 4.17
N GLY A 27 -13.21 0.37 4.33
CA GLY A 27 -14.45 0.79 3.68
C GLY A 27 -14.64 0.17 2.30
N GLU A 28 -15.87 0.29 1.79
CA GLU A 28 -16.25 -0.25 0.48
C GLU A 28 -15.59 0.49 -0.67
N LYS A 29 -15.28 1.77 -0.48
CA LYS A 29 -14.54 2.61 -1.43
C LYS A 29 -13.26 3.08 -0.77
N PHE A 30 -12.16 2.87 -1.44
CA PHE A 30 -10.85 3.21 -0.93
C PHE A 30 -9.91 3.56 -2.08
N ILE A 31 -8.74 4.08 -1.78
CA ILE A 31 -7.79 4.54 -2.79
C ILE A 31 -6.55 3.66 -2.79
N ILE A 32 -6.12 3.23 -3.98
CA ILE A 32 -4.86 2.54 -4.16
C ILE A 32 -3.94 3.44 -4.98
N THR A 33 -2.68 3.49 -4.60
CA THR A 33 -1.65 4.20 -5.35
C THR A 33 -0.33 3.44 -5.28
N LYS A 34 0.63 3.90 -6.05
CA LYS A 34 2.00 3.38 -5.94
C LYS A 34 2.51 3.64 -4.54
N GLY A 35 3.16 2.64 -3.97
CA GLY A 35 3.78 2.78 -2.67
C GLY A 35 5.29 2.89 -2.77
N LEU A 36 5.94 2.89 -1.64
CA LEU A 36 7.39 2.85 -1.54
C LEU A 36 7.84 1.40 -1.37
N ASP A 37 9.09 1.11 -1.69
CA ASP A 37 9.68 -0.24 -1.62
C ASP A 37 9.07 -1.22 -2.63
N GLY A 38 8.46 -0.72 -3.69
CA GLY A 38 7.93 -1.56 -4.77
C GLY A 38 6.57 -2.20 -4.50
N CYS A 39 5.85 -1.75 -3.48
CA CYS A 39 4.49 -2.21 -3.19
C CYS A 39 3.45 -1.16 -3.58
N LEU A 40 2.18 -1.50 -3.41
CA LEU A 40 1.08 -0.56 -3.54
C LEU A 40 0.61 -0.15 -2.14
N PHE A 41 0.21 1.10 -1.99
CA PHE A 41 -0.45 1.59 -0.77
C PHE A 41 -1.96 1.66 -1.01
N GLY A 42 -2.73 1.26 0.00
CA GLY A 42 -4.17 1.40 0.00
C GLY A 42 -4.64 2.18 1.23
N PHE A 43 -5.51 3.15 1.01
CA PHE A 43 -6.00 4.05 2.07
C PHE A 43 -7.52 4.05 2.10
N SER A 44 -8.09 4.09 3.32
CA SER A 44 -9.49 4.48 3.45
C SER A 44 -9.65 5.91 2.93
N GLN A 45 -10.88 6.33 2.66
CA GLN A 45 -11.12 7.70 2.20
C GLN A 45 -10.62 8.75 3.20
N ASN A 46 -10.82 8.51 4.50
CA ASN A 46 -10.33 9.40 5.55
C ASN A 46 -8.81 9.48 5.58
N GLU A 47 -8.14 8.35 5.53
CA GLU A 47 -6.67 8.31 5.56
C GLU A 47 -6.07 8.89 4.28
N TRP A 48 -6.73 8.70 3.15
CA TRP A 48 -6.31 9.34 1.91
C TRP A 48 -6.40 10.86 2.02
N THR A 49 -7.49 11.38 2.58
CA THR A 49 -7.64 12.81 2.81
C THR A 49 -6.51 13.36 3.70
N ASN A 50 -6.21 12.64 4.78
CA ASN A 50 -5.11 13.01 5.68
C ASN A 50 -3.77 13.04 4.96
N PHE A 51 -3.51 12.03 4.14
CA PHE A 51 -2.28 11.95 3.36
C PHE A 51 -2.20 13.06 2.32
N GLU A 52 -3.28 13.29 1.60
CA GLU A 52 -3.38 14.36 0.60
C GLU A 52 -3.12 15.74 1.22
N GLU A 53 -3.67 15.99 2.42
CA GLU A 53 -3.42 17.24 3.14
C GLU A 53 -1.93 17.43 3.46
N LYS A 54 -1.25 16.36 3.83
CA LYS A 54 0.21 16.41 4.06
C LYS A 54 0.96 16.72 2.77
N LEU A 55 0.56 16.14 1.65
CA LEU A 55 1.17 16.43 0.35
C LEU A 55 1.01 17.89 -0.04
N LYS A 56 -0.13 18.49 0.27
CA LYS A 56 -0.41 19.90 -0.02
C LYS A 56 0.49 20.87 0.75
N THR A 57 1.08 20.44 1.85
CA THR A 57 1.98 21.29 2.64
C THR A 57 3.39 21.35 2.07
N LEU A 58 3.71 20.50 1.11
CA LEU A 58 5.05 20.47 0.53
C LEU A 58 5.28 21.69 -0.37
N PRO A 59 6.50 22.26 -0.33
CA PRO A 59 6.77 23.49 -1.09
C PRO A 59 6.81 23.24 -2.59
N LEU A 60 5.98 23.98 -3.31
CA LEU A 60 5.88 23.90 -4.78
C LEU A 60 7.21 24.23 -5.46
N THR A 61 8.06 25.02 -4.84
CA THR A 61 9.35 25.44 -5.38
C THR A 61 10.45 24.38 -5.29
N ASN A 62 10.22 23.32 -4.54
CA ASN A 62 11.18 22.23 -4.38
C ASN A 62 10.89 21.13 -5.39
N LYS A 63 11.87 20.78 -6.23
CA LYS A 63 11.69 19.76 -7.27
C LYS A 63 11.38 18.38 -6.68
N ASN A 64 12.08 17.98 -5.62
CA ASN A 64 11.83 16.68 -4.99
C ASN A 64 10.41 16.60 -4.42
N ALA A 65 9.93 17.70 -3.83
CA ALA A 65 8.56 17.77 -3.33
C ALA A 65 7.54 17.63 -4.49
N ARG A 66 7.79 18.32 -5.61
CA ARG A 66 6.90 18.19 -6.78
C ARG A 66 6.87 16.76 -7.32
N ASP A 67 8.03 16.11 -7.40
CA ASP A 67 8.13 14.73 -7.89
C ASP A 67 7.43 13.74 -6.94
N PHE A 68 7.54 13.97 -5.64
CA PHE A 68 6.88 13.16 -4.62
C PHE A 68 5.35 13.24 -4.76
N VAL A 69 4.83 14.47 -4.89
CA VAL A 69 3.39 14.68 -5.10
C VAL A 69 2.92 14.02 -6.40
N ARG A 70 3.64 14.19 -7.49
CA ARG A 70 3.32 13.57 -8.78
C ARG A 70 3.29 12.06 -8.67
N PHE A 71 4.26 11.48 -7.99
CA PHE A 71 4.36 10.04 -7.83
C PHE A 71 3.09 9.45 -7.20
N PHE A 72 2.67 10.01 -6.07
CA PHE A 72 1.53 9.46 -5.36
C PHE A 72 0.19 9.82 -6.02
N LEU A 73 0.00 11.07 -6.42
CA LEU A 73 -1.30 11.49 -6.93
C LEU A 73 -1.57 10.96 -8.35
N SER A 74 -0.56 10.90 -9.20
CA SER A 74 -0.77 10.41 -10.58
C SER A 74 -1.09 8.93 -10.63
N GLY A 75 -0.63 8.15 -9.64
CA GLY A 75 -0.89 6.73 -9.56
C GLY A 75 -2.17 6.37 -8.82
N ALA A 76 -2.82 7.34 -8.19
CA ALA A 76 -3.97 7.05 -7.32
C ALA A 76 -5.23 6.73 -8.11
N ILE A 77 -5.93 5.67 -7.69
CA ILE A 77 -7.18 5.22 -8.29
C ILE A 77 -8.15 4.89 -7.17
N GLU A 78 -9.40 5.35 -7.29
CA GLU A 78 -10.46 4.94 -6.39
C GLU A 78 -10.89 3.52 -6.74
N CYS A 79 -10.96 2.65 -5.74
CA CYS A 79 -11.38 1.27 -5.88
C CYS A 79 -12.67 1.03 -5.10
N GLU A 80 -13.47 0.11 -5.59
CA GLU A 80 -14.71 -0.30 -4.93
C GLU A 80 -14.69 -1.82 -4.74
N ILE A 81 -15.11 -2.27 -3.56
CA ILE A 81 -15.21 -3.69 -3.24
C ILE A 81 -16.53 -4.21 -3.79
N ASP A 82 -16.47 -5.28 -4.59
CA ASP A 82 -17.67 -5.88 -5.18
C ASP A 82 -18.42 -6.77 -4.17
N LYS A 83 -19.55 -7.34 -4.61
CA LYS A 83 -20.38 -8.19 -3.76
C LYS A 83 -19.69 -9.44 -3.24
N GLN A 84 -18.63 -9.86 -3.91
CA GLN A 84 -17.84 -11.05 -3.54
C GLN A 84 -16.60 -10.69 -2.74
N GLY A 85 -16.47 -9.43 -2.33
CA GLY A 85 -15.35 -8.97 -1.53
C GLY A 85 -14.08 -8.72 -2.32
N ARG A 86 -14.17 -8.56 -3.64
CA ARG A 86 -13.01 -8.38 -4.52
C ARG A 86 -12.91 -6.93 -4.96
N PHE A 87 -11.69 -6.51 -5.25
CA PHE A 87 -11.42 -5.20 -5.87
C PHE A 87 -10.43 -5.38 -7.01
N LEU A 88 -10.55 -4.52 -8.01
CA LEU A 88 -9.69 -4.56 -9.19
C LEU A 88 -8.44 -3.73 -8.95
N ILE A 89 -7.28 -4.31 -9.24
CA ILE A 89 -6.02 -3.58 -9.28
C ILE A 89 -5.74 -3.25 -10.75
N ALA A 90 -5.69 -1.96 -11.08
CA ALA A 90 -5.46 -1.52 -12.46
C ALA A 90 -4.12 -2.06 -12.99
N SER A 91 -4.07 -2.33 -14.29
CA SER A 91 -2.91 -3.00 -14.91
C SER A 91 -1.60 -2.24 -14.70
N ASN A 92 -1.61 -0.90 -14.75
CA ASN A 92 -0.42 -0.10 -14.51
C ASN A 92 0.11 -0.23 -13.07
N LEU A 93 -0.78 -0.38 -12.10
CA LEU A 93 -0.39 -0.61 -10.72
C LEU A 93 0.14 -2.03 -10.51
N ARG A 94 -0.50 -3.02 -11.15
CA ARG A 94 0.01 -4.39 -11.12
C ARG A 94 1.42 -4.49 -11.70
N GLU A 95 1.64 -3.80 -12.79
CA GLU A 95 2.96 -3.73 -13.44
C GLU A 95 4.00 -3.08 -12.53
N TYR A 96 3.65 -1.94 -11.93
CA TYR A 96 4.54 -1.24 -11.00
C TYR A 96 4.99 -2.14 -9.85
N ALA A 97 4.06 -2.86 -9.24
CA ALA A 97 4.35 -3.72 -8.07
C ALA A 97 4.76 -5.15 -8.45
N ASN A 98 4.95 -5.42 -9.74
CA ASN A 98 5.28 -6.75 -10.26
C ASN A 98 4.30 -7.82 -9.76
N MET A 99 3.02 -7.48 -9.72
CA MET A 99 1.99 -8.40 -9.27
C MET A 99 1.85 -9.55 -10.27
N GLU A 100 1.92 -10.76 -9.73
CA GLU A 100 1.69 -11.97 -10.49
C GLU A 100 0.44 -12.65 -9.94
N LYS A 101 0.49 -13.94 -9.62
CA LYS A 101 -0.68 -14.65 -9.12
C LYS A 101 -0.88 -14.47 -7.62
N GLU A 102 0.19 -14.63 -6.85
CA GLU A 102 0.11 -14.60 -5.39
C GLU A 102 0.44 -13.22 -4.83
N ALA A 103 -0.40 -12.73 -3.94
CA ALA A 103 -0.25 -11.42 -3.33
C ALA A 103 -0.36 -11.49 -1.80
N VAL A 104 0.25 -10.52 -1.14
CA VAL A 104 0.15 -10.36 0.30
C VAL A 104 -0.38 -8.96 0.59
N ILE A 105 -1.39 -8.88 1.44
CA ILE A 105 -1.91 -7.61 1.94
C ILE A 105 -1.51 -7.51 3.40
N ILE A 106 -0.85 -6.42 3.76
CA ILE A 106 -0.49 -6.15 5.15
C ILE A 106 -1.13 -4.85 5.62
N GLY A 107 -1.54 -4.81 6.88
CA GLY A 107 -2.03 -3.60 7.52
C GLY A 107 -0.90 -2.96 8.31
N VAL A 108 -0.70 -1.66 8.12
CA VAL A 108 0.37 -0.92 8.80
C VAL A 108 -0.15 0.34 9.51
N GLY A 109 -1.37 0.28 9.99
CA GLY A 109 -1.99 1.33 10.79
C GLY A 109 -2.81 2.31 9.98
N THR A 110 -2.17 3.22 9.28
CA THR A 110 -2.85 4.27 8.50
C THR A 110 -3.14 3.86 7.06
N ARG A 111 -2.61 2.71 6.64
CA ARG A 111 -2.76 2.21 5.27
C ARG A 111 -2.62 0.71 5.25
N ILE A 112 -2.97 0.11 4.12
CA ILE A 112 -2.56 -1.24 3.78
C ILE A 112 -1.45 -1.17 2.74
N GLU A 113 -0.66 -2.23 2.64
CA GLU A 113 0.29 -2.42 1.56
C GLU A 113 -0.05 -3.70 0.83
N ILE A 114 0.06 -3.68 -0.50
CA ILE A 114 -0.20 -4.84 -1.34
C ILE A 114 1.11 -5.18 -2.04
N TRP A 115 1.58 -6.39 -1.82
CA TRP A 115 2.88 -6.85 -2.29
C TRP A 115 2.73 -8.08 -3.19
N ASN A 116 3.63 -8.21 -4.15
CA ASN A 116 3.92 -9.50 -4.76
C ASN A 116 4.45 -10.41 -3.65
N LYS A 117 3.91 -11.63 -3.53
CA LYS A 117 4.25 -12.54 -2.44
C LYS A 117 5.75 -12.85 -2.35
N ASP A 118 6.38 -13.16 -3.47
CA ASP A 118 7.80 -13.51 -3.50
C ASP A 118 8.67 -12.31 -3.12
N LYS A 119 8.29 -11.12 -3.58
CA LYS A 119 8.99 -9.88 -3.22
C LYS A 119 8.84 -9.55 -1.76
N TRP A 120 7.66 -9.79 -1.18
CA TRP A 120 7.43 -9.60 0.25
C TRP A 120 8.33 -10.52 1.07
N LYS A 121 8.41 -11.79 0.69
CA LYS A 121 9.27 -12.76 1.37
C LYS A 121 10.73 -12.37 1.29
N GLU A 122 11.19 -11.96 0.11
CA GLU A 122 12.57 -11.52 -0.10
C GLU A 122 12.89 -10.28 0.70
N TYR A 123 12.03 -9.26 0.62
CA TYR A 123 12.20 -8.01 1.35
C TYR A 123 12.25 -8.23 2.86
N ASN A 124 11.40 -9.11 3.36
CA ASN A 124 11.23 -9.38 4.79
C ASN A 124 12.13 -10.54 5.30
N SER A 125 13.07 -11.00 4.49
CA SER A 125 14.01 -12.06 4.89
C SER A 125 15.03 -11.56 5.92
N GLU A 126 15.56 -12.45 6.72
CA GLU A 126 16.58 -12.12 7.71
C GLU A 126 17.86 -11.53 7.10
N GLU A 127 18.15 -11.84 5.85
CA GLU A 127 19.29 -11.27 5.12
C GLU A 127 19.11 -9.79 4.86
N ASN A 128 17.87 -9.36 4.63
CA ASN A 128 17.54 -7.99 4.25
C ASN A 128 17.03 -7.14 5.41
N ILE A 129 16.42 -7.77 6.42
CA ILE A 129 15.81 -7.06 7.55
C ILE A 129 16.23 -7.71 8.86
N SER A 130 16.81 -6.90 9.75
CA SER A 130 17.06 -7.25 11.15
C SER A 130 16.21 -6.33 12.02
N ALA A 131 15.36 -6.94 12.85
CA ALA A 131 14.51 -6.17 13.76
C ALA A 131 15.34 -5.32 14.72
N ASP A 132 16.47 -5.83 15.16
CA ASP A 132 17.36 -5.13 16.07
C ASP A 132 18.00 -3.90 15.41
N GLU A 133 18.44 -4.02 14.16
CA GLU A 133 18.97 -2.90 13.38
C GLU A 133 17.91 -1.84 13.13
N ILE A 134 16.71 -2.27 12.76
CA ILE A 134 15.59 -1.35 12.54
C ILE A 134 15.32 -0.56 13.82
N ALA A 135 15.28 -1.25 14.97
CA ALA A 135 15.04 -0.61 16.25
C ALA A 135 16.13 0.40 16.59
N GLU A 136 17.39 0.08 16.34
CA GLU A 136 18.52 1.00 16.55
C GLU A 136 18.36 2.26 15.68
N ASN A 137 18.00 2.07 14.42
CA ASN A 137 17.81 3.19 13.49
C ASN A 137 16.66 4.11 13.90
N MET A 138 15.70 3.61 14.67
CA MET A 138 14.55 4.39 15.14
C MET A 138 14.84 5.20 16.41
N THR A 139 15.96 4.99 17.06
CA THR A 139 16.30 5.69 18.30
C THR A 139 16.24 7.21 18.14
N MET A 140 16.72 7.73 17.01
CA MET A 140 16.71 9.17 16.71
C MET A 140 15.29 9.72 16.51
N LEU A 141 14.32 8.85 16.25
CA LEU A 141 12.91 9.24 16.06
C LEU A 141 12.09 9.08 17.34
N GLY A 142 12.72 8.74 18.45
CA GLY A 142 12.08 8.70 19.75
C GLY A 142 11.34 7.41 20.08
N ILE A 143 11.68 6.34 19.39
CA ILE A 143 11.08 5.02 19.64
C ILE A 143 12.05 4.07 20.32
#